data_29367aabaa66b25b2aee3ce6ab2f4606
#
_entry.id   29367aabaa66b25b2aee3ce6ab2f4606
#
_cell.length_a   1.000
_cell.length_b   1.000
_cell.length_c   1.000
_cell.angle_alpha   90.00
_cell.angle_beta   90.00
_cell.angle_gamma   90.00
#
_symmetry.space_group_name_H-M   'P 1'
#
loop_
_entity.id
_entity.type
_entity.pdbx_description
1 polymer ?
#
loop_
_entity_poly.entity_id
_entity_poly.type
_entity_poly.pdbx_seq_one_letter_code
_entity_poly.pdbx_strand_id
1 'polypeptide(L)'
;LALADNPPEGAEQSIEQGLETLCRFGSRELHMGLSCYCSKDCVRFEGLPQEYQQLRRQHRQNVACSCGLILPKKQSTSSLKPEFPKWAGMLSQGLGDAVRSEIHSYLNQLNQEGGLTPETLFQFHEHFLPLFLGAMQHWEKDQDIFSKVDYDAIMQAYASLPQMLQFVDFVTEYVENSASKGKCQGRSQIERILSYIQK
;
A
#
# COMPACT_ATOMS: atom_id res chain seq x y z
N LEU A 1 17.35 -2.25 27.17
CA LEU A 1 16.46 -2.43 28.31
C LEU A 1 17.09 -1.71 29.50
N ALA A 2 16.64 -0.48 29.83
CA ALA A 2 17.05 0.19 31.05
C ALA A 2 16.18 -0.35 32.19
N LEU A 3 16.75 -1.25 32.97
CA LEU A 3 16.17 -1.75 34.20
C LEU A 3 16.69 -0.84 35.33
N ALA A 4 15.92 0.17 35.68
CA ALA A 4 16.17 0.98 36.86
C ALA A 4 14.88 1.05 37.69
N ASP A 5 15.01 0.86 39.00
CA ASP A 5 13.85 0.95 39.93
C ASP A 5 13.23 2.36 39.94
N ASN A 6 14.02 3.38 39.63
CA ASN A 6 13.58 4.75 39.35
C ASN A 6 14.45 5.35 38.23
N PRO A 7 13.96 5.47 37.01
CA PRO A 7 14.71 6.15 35.97
C PRO A 7 14.94 7.64 36.36
N PRO A 8 16.13 8.21 36.11
CA PRO A 8 16.36 9.62 36.33
C PRO A 8 15.40 10.46 35.48
N GLU A 9 15.01 11.65 35.98
CA GLU A 9 14.19 12.60 35.21
C GLU A 9 14.85 12.86 33.85
N GLY A 10 14.10 12.71 32.75
CA GLY A 10 14.58 12.88 31.37
C GLY A 10 15.18 11.63 30.73
N ALA A 11 15.26 10.48 31.40
CA ALA A 11 15.79 9.25 30.80
C ALA A 11 14.97 8.80 29.57
N GLU A 12 13.66 8.99 29.59
CA GLU A 12 12.76 8.67 28.46
C GLU A 12 13.10 9.49 27.23
N GLN A 13 13.28 10.81 27.38
CA GLN A 13 13.67 11.71 26.29
C GLN A 13 15.04 11.35 25.72
N SER A 14 15.97 10.95 26.59
CA SER A 14 17.31 10.51 26.16
C SER A 14 17.25 9.21 25.33
N ILE A 15 16.38 8.26 25.69
CA ILE A 15 16.17 7.00 24.96
C ILE A 15 15.53 7.29 23.59
N GLU A 16 14.49 8.10 23.56
CA GLU A 16 13.81 8.50 22.31
C GLU A 16 14.78 9.18 21.34
N GLN A 17 15.55 10.16 21.81
CA GLN A 17 16.58 10.83 21.02
C GLN A 17 17.67 9.87 20.52
N GLY A 18 18.08 8.90 21.35
CA GLY A 18 19.01 7.86 20.97
C GLY A 18 18.47 6.98 19.85
N LEU A 19 17.21 6.54 19.95
CA LEU A 19 16.54 5.72 18.95
C LEU A 19 16.31 6.48 17.64
N GLU A 20 15.93 7.76 17.71
CA GLU A 20 15.81 8.60 16.51
C GLU A 20 17.16 8.78 15.82
N THR A 21 18.24 8.96 16.60
CA THR A 21 19.59 9.09 16.06
C THR A 21 20.02 7.79 15.39
N LEU A 22 19.72 6.62 15.97
CA LEU A 22 19.96 5.31 15.39
C LEU A 22 19.20 5.13 14.06
N CYS A 23 17.94 5.50 14.01
CA CYS A 23 17.13 5.43 12.78
C CYS A 23 17.72 6.32 11.68
N ARG A 24 18.13 7.56 12.04
CA ARG A 24 18.79 8.47 11.09
C ARG A 24 20.11 7.96 10.59
N PHE A 25 20.93 7.39 11.47
CA PHE A 25 22.20 6.76 11.10
C PHE A 25 21.97 5.59 10.14
N GLY A 26 21.05 4.69 10.45
CA GLY A 26 20.68 3.57 9.57
C GLY A 26 20.30 4.04 8.16
N SER A 27 19.49 5.09 8.08
CA SER A 27 19.04 5.63 6.79
C SER A 27 20.17 6.32 6.01
N ARG A 28 21.03 7.10 6.67
CA ARG A 28 22.08 7.89 6.00
C ARG A 28 23.32 7.08 5.66
N GLU A 29 23.82 6.30 6.62
CA GLU A 29 25.12 5.66 6.50
C GLU A 29 25.01 4.21 5.98
N LEU A 30 23.94 3.51 6.36
CA LEU A 30 23.76 2.11 5.98
C LEU A 30 22.75 1.93 4.83
N HIS A 31 22.09 2.99 4.41
CA HIS A 31 20.99 2.96 3.42
C HIS A 31 19.89 1.93 3.77
N MET A 32 19.64 1.77 5.07
CA MET A 32 18.67 0.82 5.62
C MET A 32 17.55 1.55 6.33
N GLY A 33 16.30 1.18 6.03
CA GLY A 33 15.14 1.64 6.78
C GLY A 33 15.05 0.88 8.12
N LEU A 34 15.20 1.61 9.24
CA LEU A 34 15.01 1.05 10.58
C LEU A 34 13.70 1.53 11.17
N SER A 35 12.95 0.62 11.79
CA SER A 35 11.73 0.93 12.54
C SER A 35 11.96 0.54 14.00
N CYS A 36 11.96 1.52 14.90
CA CYS A 36 12.11 1.32 16.33
C CYS A 36 10.74 1.50 17.01
N TYR A 37 10.33 0.48 17.75
CA TYR A 37 9.06 0.49 18.49
C TYR A 37 9.37 0.73 19.97
N CYS A 38 8.80 1.77 20.55
CA CYS A 38 9.02 2.14 21.93
C CYS A 38 7.70 2.19 22.69
N SER A 39 7.72 1.72 23.94
CA SER A 39 6.61 1.92 24.88
C SER A 39 6.54 3.38 25.27
N LYS A 40 5.34 3.88 25.54
CA LYS A 40 5.14 5.24 26.00
C LYS A 40 5.51 5.42 27.47
N ASP A 41 5.34 4.38 28.25
CA ASP A 41 5.52 4.44 29.71
C ASP A 41 6.59 3.42 30.15
N CYS A 42 7.31 3.73 31.18
CA CYS A 42 8.19 2.79 31.86
C CYS A 42 7.38 1.72 32.58
N VAL A 43 7.70 0.46 32.34
CA VAL A 43 6.99 -0.67 32.95
C VAL A 43 7.89 -1.41 33.94
N ARG A 44 7.27 -1.91 35.00
CA ARG A 44 7.96 -2.81 35.95
C ARG A 44 8.22 -4.16 35.29
N PHE A 45 9.15 -4.92 35.86
CA PHE A 45 9.58 -6.22 35.35
C PHE A 45 8.39 -7.18 35.08
N GLU A 46 7.41 -7.19 35.96
CA GLU A 46 6.19 -8.04 35.86
C GLU A 46 5.33 -7.65 34.64
N GLY A 47 5.37 -6.39 34.20
CA GLY A 47 4.64 -5.88 33.05
C GLY A 47 5.32 -6.10 31.70
N LEU A 48 6.61 -6.48 31.68
CA LEU A 48 7.38 -6.64 30.44
C LEU A 48 6.75 -7.61 29.42
N PRO A 49 6.18 -8.77 29.79
CA PRO A 49 5.57 -9.67 28.82
C PRO A 49 4.38 -9.05 28.10
N GLN A 50 3.56 -8.28 28.82
CA GLN A 50 2.39 -7.60 28.24
C GLN A 50 2.84 -6.48 27.29
N GLU A 51 3.82 -5.69 27.71
CA GLU A 51 4.36 -4.60 26.90
C GLU A 51 5.04 -5.12 25.64
N TYR A 52 5.82 -6.19 25.73
CA TYR A 52 6.40 -6.85 24.57
C TYR A 52 5.33 -7.32 23.56
N GLN A 53 4.21 -7.85 24.05
CA GLN A 53 3.10 -8.23 23.18
C GLN A 53 2.46 -7.01 22.49
N GLN A 54 2.36 -5.86 23.18
CA GLN A 54 1.88 -4.61 22.59
C GLN A 54 2.82 -4.10 21.50
N LEU A 55 4.13 -4.09 21.75
CA LEU A 55 5.13 -3.69 20.75
C LEU A 55 5.11 -4.63 19.53
N ARG A 56 4.96 -5.93 19.73
CA ARG A 56 4.77 -6.89 18.64
C ARG A 56 3.49 -6.63 17.83
N ARG A 57 2.42 -6.22 18.50
CA ARG A 57 1.17 -5.84 17.82
C ARG A 57 1.37 -4.59 16.99
N GLN A 58 2.03 -3.57 17.51
CA GLN A 58 2.38 -2.35 16.76
C GLN A 58 3.25 -2.67 15.54
N HIS A 59 4.23 -3.54 15.70
CA HIS A 59 5.05 -3.99 14.57
C HIS A 59 4.20 -4.63 13.46
N ARG A 60 3.27 -5.52 13.81
CA ARG A 60 2.35 -6.14 12.84
C ARG A 60 1.39 -5.15 12.20
N GLN A 61 1.05 -4.08 12.90
CA GLN A 61 0.16 -3.02 12.41
C GLN A 61 0.86 -2.00 11.52
N ASN A 62 2.19 -2.01 11.46
CA ASN A 62 2.96 -1.11 10.59
C ASN A 62 2.95 -1.59 9.12
N VAL A 63 1.77 -1.77 8.56
CA VAL A 63 1.61 -2.15 7.14
C VAL A 63 2.08 -1.06 6.17
N ALA A 64 2.21 0.18 6.64
CA ALA A 64 2.81 1.27 5.87
C ALA A 64 4.33 1.13 5.69
N CYS A 65 4.98 0.18 6.40
CA CYS A 65 6.44 0.03 6.45
C CYS A 65 7.14 1.35 6.83
N SER A 66 6.52 2.13 7.71
CA SER A 66 7.08 3.40 8.18
C SER A 66 8.38 3.15 8.93
N CYS A 67 9.43 3.89 8.54
CA CYS A 67 10.73 3.87 9.20
C CYS A 67 10.82 5.00 10.23
N GLY A 68 11.61 4.81 11.28
CA GLY A 68 11.81 5.79 12.35
C GLY A 68 11.33 5.29 13.71
N LEU A 69 11.21 6.22 14.66
CA LEU A 69 10.66 5.92 15.97
C LEU A 69 9.13 5.86 15.90
N ILE A 70 8.57 4.72 16.25
CA ILE A 70 7.13 4.44 16.22
C ILE A 70 6.62 4.36 17.65
N LEU A 71 5.88 5.38 18.06
CA LEU A 71 5.19 5.42 19.35
C LEU A 71 3.76 4.90 19.22
N PRO A 72 3.16 4.42 20.32
CA PRO A 72 1.77 3.97 20.33
C PRO A 72 0.82 5.08 19.85
N LYS A 73 0.16 4.87 18.73
CA LYS A 73 -0.89 5.78 18.24
C LYS A 73 -2.25 5.22 18.64
N LYS A 74 -3.17 6.12 19.03
CA LYS A 74 -4.59 5.75 19.14
C LYS A 74 -5.08 5.41 17.73
N GLN A 75 -5.64 4.23 17.56
CA GLN A 75 -6.32 3.89 16.33
C GLN A 75 -7.53 4.81 16.17
N SER A 76 -7.58 5.55 15.08
CA SER A 76 -8.76 6.31 14.69
C SER A 76 -9.53 5.50 13.65
N THR A 77 -10.84 5.41 13.84
CA THR A 77 -11.73 4.91 12.79
C THR A 77 -11.84 5.99 11.73
N SER A 78 -11.18 5.80 10.60
CA SER A 78 -11.35 6.69 9.46
C SER A 78 -12.77 6.51 8.87
N SER A 79 -13.42 7.62 8.50
CA SER A 79 -14.71 7.60 7.82
C SER A 79 -14.58 7.49 6.29
N LEU A 80 -13.35 7.41 5.79
CA LEU A 80 -13.06 7.31 4.36
C LEU A 80 -13.59 6.00 3.79
N LYS A 81 -14.32 6.10 2.68
CA LYS A 81 -14.85 4.94 1.96
C LYS A 81 -14.23 4.87 0.57
N PRO A 82 -13.78 3.68 0.13
CA PRO A 82 -13.27 3.51 -1.22
C PRO A 82 -14.41 3.56 -2.26
N GLU A 83 -14.14 4.18 -3.41
CA GLU A 83 -15.12 4.36 -4.49
C GLU A 83 -14.98 3.28 -5.57
N PHE A 84 -14.99 1.99 -5.19
CA PHE A 84 -14.81 0.86 -6.09
C PHE A 84 -15.70 0.91 -7.36
N PRO A 85 -17.02 1.24 -7.31
CA PRO A 85 -17.84 1.30 -8.51
C PRO A 85 -17.38 2.37 -9.50
N LYS A 86 -16.89 3.51 -9.01
CA LYS A 86 -16.33 4.58 -9.84
C LYS A 86 -15.05 4.10 -10.52
N TRP A 87 -14.13 3.49 -9.76
CA TRP A 87 -12.86 2.98 -10.29
C TRP A 87 -13.08 1.88 -11.32
N ALA A 88 -14.05 0.97 -11.10
CA ALA A 88 -14.44 -0.04 -12.10
C ALA A 88 -14.86 0.61 -13.43
N GLY A 89 -15.70 1.65 -13.37
CA GLY A 89 -16.12 2.39 -14.54
C GLY A 89 -14.95 3.08 -15.27
N MET A 90 -14.02 3.66 -14.52
CA MET A 90 -12.82 4.31 -15.08
C MET A 90 -11.87 3.29 -15.72
N LEU A 91 -11.63 2.14 -15.10
CA LEU A 91 -10.81 1.05 -15.65
C LEU A 91 -11.41 0.52 -16.96
N SER A 92 -12.72 0.35 -17.03
CA SER A 92 -13.41 -0.08 -18.27
C SER A 92 -13.27 0.92 -19.41
N GLN A 93 -13.08 2.21 -19.10
CA GLN A 93 -12.82 3.28 -20.08
C GLN A 93 -11.35 3.45 -20.45
N GLY A 94 -10.44 2.70 -19.83
CA GLY A 94 -9.00 2.80 -20.06
C GLY A 94 -8.34 4.00 -19.38
N LEU A 95 -8.95 4.54 -18.31
CA LEU A 95 -8.46 5.68 -17.55
C LEU A 95 -7.58 5.23 -16.36
N GLY A 96 -6.54 4.44 -16.62
CA GLY A 96 -5.67 3.86 -15.61
C GLY A 96 -4.98 4.90 -14.73
N ASP A 97 -4.35 5.94 -15.30
CA ASP A 97 -3.63 6.97 -14.53
C ASP A 97 -4.55 7.72 -13.55
N ALA A 98 -5.78 8.00 -13.94
CA ALA A 98 -6.73 8.66 -13.06
C ALA A 98 -7.11 7.74 -11.87
N VAL A 99 -7.34 6.46 -12.13
CA VAL A 99 -7.60 5.45 -11.07
C VAL A 99 -6.40 5.31 -10.15
N ARG A 100 -5.18 5.24 -10.71
CA ARG A 100 -3.93 5.21 -9.94
C ARG A 100 -3.86 6.36 -8.96
N SER A 101 -4.03 7.58 -9.45
CA SER A 101 -3.94 8.80 -8.64
C SER A 101 -4.98 8.83 -7.52
N GLU A 102 -6.21 8.44 -7.79
CA GLU A 102 -7.27 8.40 -6.79
C GLU A 102 -7.02 7.34 -5.71
N ILE A 103 -6.60 6.13 -6.09
CA ILE A 103 -6.31 5.05 -5.13
C ILE A 103 -5.09 5.39 -4.27
N HIS A 104 -4.01 5.93 -4.89
CA HIS A 104 -2.83 6.37 -4.14
C HIS A 104 -3.20 7.45 -3.12
N SER A 105 -4.02 8.44 -3.53
CA SER A 105 -4.52 9.48 -2.63
C SER A 105 -5.34 8.88 -1.48
N TYR A 106 -6.27 7.99 -1.78
CA TYR A 106 -7.12 7.32 -0.79
C TYR A 106 -6.29 6.52 0.24
N LEU A 107 -5.38 5.65 -0.20
CA LEU A 107 -4.59 4.82 0.69
C LEU A 107 -3.60 5.65 1.52
N ASN A 108 -3.00 6.70 0.94
CA ASN A 108 -2.12 7.60 1.68
C ASN A 108 -2.90 8.43 2.72
N GLN A 109 -4.09 8.92 2.39
CA GLN A 109 -4.94 9.63 3.34
C GLN A 109 -5.38 8.71 4.49
N LEU A 110 -5.80 7.47 4.16
CA LEU A 110 -6.16 6.45 5.15
C LEU A 110 -5.00 6.17 6.13
N ASN A 111 -3.76 6.12 5.60
CA ASN A 111 -2.55 5.96 6.40
C ASN A 111 -2.30 7.17 7.32
N GLN A 112 -2.45 8.40 6.80
CA GLN A 112 -2.26 9.63 7.57
C GLN A 112 -3.28 9.77 8.70
N GLU A 113 -4.53 9.37 8.47
CA GLU A 113 -5.60 9.36 9.48
C GLU A 113 -5.46 8.22 10.50
N GLY A 114 -4.50 7.30 10.31
CA GLY A 114 -4.27 6.15 11.19
C GLY A 114 -5.32 5.04 11.02
N GLY A 115 -6.12 5.09 9.95
CA GLY A 115 -7.12 4.06 9.61
C GLY A 115 -6.54 2.88 8.82
N LEU A 116 -5.29 2.97 8.36
CA LEU A 116 -4.63 1.88 7.62
C LEU A 116 -4.17 0.79 8.59
N THR A 117 -4.85 -0.34 8.56
CA THR A 117 -4.54 -1.54 9.36
C THR A 117 -4.37 -2.74 8.43
N PRO A 118 -3.81 -3.88 8.89
CA PRO A 118 -3.77 -5.10 8.10
C PRO A 118 -5.15 -5.52 7.59
N GLU A 119 -6.19 -5.36 8.44
CA GLU A 119 -7.55 -5.73 8.12
C GLU A 119 -8.15 -4.81 7.03
N THR A 120 -7.93 -3.49 7.13
CA THR A 120 -8.43 -2.54 6.12
C THR A 120 -7.71 -2.73 4.78
N LEU A 121 -6.41 -3.04 4.80
CA LEU A 121 -5.64 -3.30 3.60
C LEU A 121 -6.06 -4.62 2.93
N PHE A 122 -6.30 -5.65 3.73
CA PHE A 122 -6.85 -6.92 3.24
C PHE A 122 -8.24 -6.73 2.62
N GLN A 123 -9.15 -6.03 3.30
CA GLN A 123 -10.49 -5.72 2.76
C GLN A 123 -10.41 -4.91 1.46
N PHE A 124 -9.51 -3.94 1.39
CA PHE A 124 -9.28 -3.20 0.16
C PHE A 124 -8.84 -4.14 -0.97
N HIS A 125 -7.87 -5.03 -0.72
CA HIS A 125 -7.41 -6.02 -1.69
C HIS A 125 -8.54 -6.92 -2.18
N GLU A 126 -9.34 -7.48 -1.28
CA GLU A 126 -10.47 -8.36 -1.61
C GLU A 126 -11.50 -7.70 -2.54
N HIS A 127 -11.71 -6.38 -2.39
CA HIS A 127 -12.62 -5.64 -3.26
C HIS A 127 -11.95 -5.14 -4.55
N PHE A 128 -10.65 -4.86 -4.53
CA PHE A 128 -9.91 -4.38 -5.70
C PHE A 128 -9.55 -5.50 -6.67
N LEU A 129 -9.27 -6.70 -6.17
CA LEU A 129 -8.93 -7.86 -7.00
C LEU A 129 -10.00 -8.21 -8.06
N PRO A 130 -11.32 -8.24 -7.75
CA PRO A 130 -12.35 -8.43 -8.75
C PRO A 130 -12.38 -7.33 -9.82
N LEU A 131 -12.05 -6.08 -9.48
CA LEU A 131 -11.96 -5.00 -10.47
C LEU A 131 -10.82 -5.25 -11.46
N PHE A 132 -9.68 -5.71 -10.97
CA PHE A 132 -8.56 -6.13 -11.81
C PHE A 132 -8.96 -7.27 -12.76
N LEU A 133 -9.56 -8.33 -12.24
CA LEU A 133 -10.01 -9.46 -13.06
C LEU A 133 -11.05 -9.03 -14.10
N GLY A 134 -11.99 -8.16 -13.73
CA GLY A 134 -12.98 -7.59 -14.64
C GLY A 134 -12.33 -6.72 -15.74
N ALA A 135 -11.37 -5.90 -15.38
CA ALA A 135 -10.61 -5.10 -16.34
C ALA A 135 -9.82 -5.97 -17.32
N MET A 136 -9.18 -7.03 -16.82
CA MET A 136 -8.48 -8.01 -17.67
C MET A 136 -9.43 -8.66 -18.69
N GLN A 137 -10.58 -9.16 -18.24
CA GLN A 137 -11.58 -9.75 -19.14
C GLN A 137 -12.10 -8.76 -20.20
N HIS A 138 -12.18 -7.49 -19.85
CA HIS A 138 -12.65 -6.45 -20.76
C HIS A 138 -11.62 -6.13 -21.85
N TRP A 139 -10.33 -6.04 -21.49
CA TRP A 139 -9.28 -5.54 -22.39
C TRP A 139 -8.53 -6.62 -23.15
N GLU A 140 -8.53 -7.86 -22.71
CA GLU A 140 -7.85 -8.95 -23.42
C GLU A 140 -8.80 -9.99 -23.98
N LYS A 141 -8.57 -10.28 -25.27
CA LYS A 141 -9.18 -11.39 -25.99
C LYS A 141 -8.29 -12.63 -26.01
N ASP A 142 -7.01 -12.51 -25.64
CA ASP A 142 -6.03 -13.58 -25.66
C ASP A 142 -5.69 -14.10 -24.24
N GLN A 143 -5.74 -15.41 -24.06
CA GLN A 143 -5.64 -16.14 -22.78
C GLN A 143 -4.23 -16.13 -22.13
N ASP A 144 -3.27 -15.35 -22.60
CA ASP A 144 -1.85 -15.49 -22.23
C ASP A 144 -1.40 -14.55 -21.09
N ILE A 145 -2.32 -13.91 -20.38
CA ILE A 145 -2.01 -12.93 -19.32
C ILE A 145 -1.45 -13.61 -18.08
N PHE A 146 -2.06 -14.72 -17.68
CA PHE A 146 -1.68 -15.42 -16.44
C PHE A 146 -0.24 -15.94 -16.46
N SER A 147 0.35 -16.11 -17.65
CA SER A 147 1.77 -16.48 -17.77
C SER A 147 2.74 -15.34 -17.51
N LYS A 148 2.27 -14.08 -17.56
CA LYS A 148 3.10 -12.87 -17.40
C LYS A 148 2.92 -12.19 -16.04
N VAL A 149 1.96 -12.66 -15.25
CA VAL A 149 1.60 -12.08 -13.96
C VAL A 149 2.22 -12.91 -12.84
N ASP A 150 2.97 -12.27 -11.96
CA ASP A 150 3.39 -12.88 -10.70
C ASP A 150 2.18 -13.01 -9.78
N TYR A 151 1.56 -14.19 -9.81
CA TYR A 151 0.37 -14.50 -9.04
C TYR A 151 0.62 -14.37 -7.52
N ASP A 152 1.81 -14.77 -7.07
CA ASP A 152 2.16 -14.69 -5.65
C ASP A 152 2.27 -13.24 -5.19
N ALA A 153 2.85 -12.36 -6.02
CA ALA A 153 2.92 -10.93 -5.73
C ALA A 153 1.52 -10.29 -5.64
N ILE A 154 0.59 -10.67 -6.52
CA ILE A 154 -0.80 -10.19 -6.47
C ILE A 154 -1.48 -10.67 -5.19
N MET A 155 -1.38 -11.97 -4.88
CA MET A 155 -2.03 -12.57 -3.72
C MET A 155 -1.45 -12.07 -2.39
N GLN A 156 -0.22 -11.56 -2.37
CA GLN A 156 0.43 -11.01 -1.18
C GLN A 156 0.41 -9.48 -1.12
N ALA A 157 -0.23 -8.82 -2.10
CA ALA A 157 -0.24 -7.35 -2.18
C ALA A 157 -0.80 -6.68 -0.91
N TYR A 158 -1.67 -7.34 -0.17
CA TYR A 158 -2.22 -6.84 1.09
C TYR A 158 -1.24 -6.89 2.28
N ALA A 159 -0.06 -7.48 2.13
CA ALA A 159 0.89 -7.60 3.23
C ALA A 159 1.49 -6.25 3.66
N SER A 160 1.55 -5.28 2.74
CA SER A 160 2.02 -3.92 3.05
C SER A 160 1.48 -2.89 2.06
N LEU A 161 1.43 -1.62 2.51
CA LEU A 161 1.03 -0.50 1.64
C LEU A 161 1.90 -0.39 0.38
N PRO A 162 3.25 -0.48 0.45
CA PRO A 162 4.07 -0.44 -0.77
C PRO A 162 3.71 -1.55 -1.77
N GLN A 163 3.47 -2.78 -1.30
CA GLN A 163 3.08 -3.89 -2.18
C GLN A 163 1.68 -3.66 -2.79
N MET A 164 0.74 -3.12 -2.01
CA MET A 164 -0.58 -2.75 -2.52
C MET A 164 -0.48 -1.67 -3.60
N LEU A 165 0.32 -0.63 -3.39
CA LEU A 165 0.52 0.42 -4.39
C LEU A 165 1.18 -0.13 -5.66
N GLN A 166 2.17 -1.03 -5.54
CA GLN A 166 2.76 -1.71 -6.70
C GLN A 166 1.73 -2.54 -7.48
N PHE A 167 0.83 -3.22 -6.77
CA PHE A 167 -0.26 -3.96 -7.42
C PHE A 167 -1.23 -3.03 -8.15
N VAL A 168 -1.60 -1.91 -7.54
CA VAL A 168 -2.44 -0.87 -8.18
C VAL A 168 -1.74 -0.31 -9.42
N ASP A 169 -0.44 0.01 -9.34
CA ASP A 169 0.35 0.52 -10.46
C ASP A 169 0.37 -0.49 -11.61
N PHE A 170 0.63 -1.76 -11.31
CA PHE A 170 0.59 -2.83 -12.30
C PHE A 170 -0.76 -2.92 -13.01
N VAL A 171 -1.87 -2.92 -12.28
CA VAL A 171 -3.24 -3.00 -12.83
C VAL A 171 -3.54 -1.82 -13.76
N THR A 172 -3.21 -0.62 -13.30
CA THR A 172 -3.53 0.61 -14.03
C THR A 172 -2.68 0.77 -15.29
N GLU A 173 -1.39 0.43 -15.22
CA GLU A 173 -0.49 0.41 -16.37
C GLU A 173 -0.93 -0.63 -17.42
N TYR A 174 -1.33 -1.81 -16.96
CA TYR A 174 -1.87 -2.85 -17.81
C TYR A 174 -3.10 -2.35 -18.61
N VAL A 175 -4.06 -1.71 -17.92
CA VAL A 175 -5.26 -1.16 -18.56
C VAL A 175 -4.92 -0.10 -19.60
N GLU A 176 -3.99 0.80 -19.31
CA GLU A 176 -3.57 1.85 -20.25
C GLU A 176 -2.90 1.29 -21.49
N ASN A 177 -1.98 0.35 -21.29
CA ASN A 177 -1.29 -0.32 -22.39
C ASN A 177 -2.27 -1.07 -23.29
N SER A 178 -3.27 -1.74 -22.71
CA SER A 178 -4.28 -2.49 -23.45
C SER A 178 -5.25 -1.57 -24.19
N ALA A 179 -5.69 -0.46 -23.56
CA ALA A 179 -6.55 0.54 -24.16
C ALA A 179 -5.85 1.26 -25.34
N SER A 180 -4.56 1.52 -25.21
CA SER A 180 -3.76 2.14 -26.26
C SER A 180 -3.61 1.24 -27.49
N LYS A 181 -3.38 -0.07 -27.29
CA LYS A 181 -3.32 -1.07 -28.36
C LYS A 181 -4.67 -1.20 -29.09
N GLY A 182 -5.79 -1.22 -28.35
CA GLY A 182 -7.13 -1.28 -28.93
C GLY A 182 -7.45 -0.05 -29.81
N LYS A 183 -7.01 1.15 -29.40
CA LYS A 183 -7.17 2.38 -30.21
C LYS A 183 -6.37 2.34 -31.50
N CYS A 184 -5.15 1.82 -31.49
CA CYS A 184 -4.32 1.66 -32.69
C CYS A 184 -4.92 0.66 -33.68
N GLN A 185 -5.44 -0.47 -33.21
CA GLN A 185 -6.09 -1.47 -34.06
C GLN A 185 -7.39 -0.93 -34.68
N GLY A 186 -8.23 -0.23 -33.91
CA GLY A 186 -9.45 0.39 -34.41
C GLY A 186 -9.17 1.44 -35.49
N ARG A 187 -8.15 2.27 -35.31
CA ARG A 187 -7.74 3.28 -36.30
C ARG A 187 -7.26 2.67 -37.62
N SER A 188 -6.44 1.63 -37.54
CA SER A 188 -5.97 0.87 -38.71
C SER A 188 -7.10 0.17 -39.45
N GLN A 189 -8.14 -0.35 -38.75
CA GLN A 189 -9.31 -0.94 -39.38
C GLN A 189 -10.18 0.12 -40.08
N ILE A 190 -10.40 1.29 -39.46
CA ILE A 190 -11.14 2.39 -40.06
C ILE A 190 -10.42 2.94 -41.32
N GLU A 191 -9.11 3.12 -41.26
CA GLU A 191 -8.30 3.54 -42.40
C GLU A 191 -8.37 2.52 -43.56
N ARG A 192 -8.37 1.21 -43.24
CA ARG A 192 -8.59 0.15 -44.22
C ARG A 192 -9.97 0.21 -44.84
N ILE A 193 -11.03 0.40 -44.05
CA ILE A 193 -12.39 0.53 -44.55
C ILE A 193 -12.54 1.78 -45.42
N LEU A 194 -12.00 2.92 -44.98
CA LEU A 194 -12.03 4.17 -45.78
C LEU A 194 -11.29 4.02 -47.10
N SER A 195 -10.15 3.32 -47.11
CA SER A 195 -9.40 3.04 -48.37
C SER A 195 -10.15 2.10 -49.32
N TYR A 196 -11.06 1.29 -48.82
CA TYR A 196 -11.93 0.39 -49.62
C TYR A 196 -13.15 1.13 -50.20
N ILE A 197 -13.67 2.15 -49.52
CA ILE A 197 -14.82 2.94 -49.94
C ILE A 197 -14.39 4.02 -50.98
N GLN A 198 -13.14 4.42 -51.00
CA GLN A 198 -12.61 5.43 -51.94
C GLN A 198 -12.11 4.82 -53.26
N LYS A 199 -12.21 3.51 -53.46
CA LYS A 199 -12.01 2.80 -54.74
C LYS A 199 -13.34 2.52 -55.44
#